data_c270b6fd6180bef77946aa1c1e592b29
#
_entry.id   c270b6fd6180bef77946aa1c1e592b29
#
_cell.length_a   1.000
_cell.length_b   1.000
_cell.length_c   1.000
_cell.angle_alpha   90.00
_cell.angle_beta   90.00
_cell.angle_gamma   90.00
#
_symmetry.space_group_name_H-M   'P 1'
#
loop_
_entity.id
_entity.type
_entity.pdbx_description
1 polymer ?
#
loop_
_entity_poly.entity_id
_entity_poly.type
_entity_poly.pdbx_seq_one_letter_code
_entity_poly.pdbx_strand_id
1 'polypeptide(L)'
;GSHDWRDLMAVKERIHLLQDTDDDGKADVAKVFAEGFNQEVNGVMAGVLPYRGDVFATIYPDVWKLNDTDQDGYADKQEVFIHGFGVHAAFDGHDLHGLTIGPDGKLYFSVGDNGFSVRTREGKLLHHPNTGGVLRCNWDGSNLEVFATGLRNVQELAFDEFGNLFSVDNDGDIREERERFVYITEGSDSGWRLNWQFKKGGWPRQTQTPEYCPWIDEKLWLPHWKGQAAYITPPMSEFSVGPGGFKYNPGTALNGRYKNSFFLCEFPVQKVTAFKTEPQGAYFKMVDEHIFLFGMMASAINFSPDGSLYVANWDGKWQPNELGSIWVVDDPAIRRSEKRKQVAELLRSNFARHADAFLIQLLANEDQRIRLEAQFELARRDKFEELLKVASNPNAKQLARVHALWGLGQLEDNSQRDKRLARRLPFTDSDFEIR
;
A
#
# COMPACT_ATOMS: atom_id res chain seq x y z
N GLY A 1 14.75 7.20 -21.07
CA GLY A 1 15.46 6.04 -20.55
C GLY A 1 16.73 5.79 -21.35
N SER A 2 17.73 5.17 -20.75
CA SER A 2 18.93 4.75 -21.47
C SER A 2 18.57 3.66 -22.49
N HIS A 3 19.21 3.70 -23.64
CA HIS A 3 19.12 2.66 -24.66
C HIS A 3 20.17 1.55 -24.45
N ASP A 4 21.05 1.70 -23.45
CA ASP A 4 22.09 0.74 -23.12
C ASP A 4 21.92 0.28 -21.67
N TRP A 5 21.71 -1.01 -21.45
CA TRP A 5 21.57 -1.59 -20.12
C TRP A 5 22.80 -1.35 -19.22
N ARG A 6 23.99 -1.14 -19.81
CA ARG A 6 25.21 -0.82 -19.07
C ARG A 6 25.16 0.54 -18.39
N ASP A 7 24.38 1.49 -18.94
CA ASP A 7 24.17 2.79 -18.31
C ASP A 7 23.35 2.65 -17.02
N LEU A 8 22.45 1.66 -16.96
CA LEU A 8 21.66 1.36 -15.77
C LEU A 8 22.53 0.80 -14.63
N MET A 9 23.60 0.07 -14.94
CA MET A 9 24.56 -0.39 -13.93
C MET A 9 25.36 0.76 -13.28
N ALA A 10 25.47 1.88 -13.95
CA ALA A 10 26.10 3.07 -13.40
C ALA A 10 25.17 3.84 -12.45
N VAL A 11 23.86 3.66 -12.55
CA VAL A 11 22.86 4.23 -11.66
C VAL A 11 22.81 3.36 -10.41
N LYS A 12 23.09 3.96 -9.26
CA LYS A 12 23.06 3.26 -7.97
C LYS A 12 21.76 3.56 -7.26
N GLU A 13 20.91 2.53 -7.15
CA GLU A 13 19.76 2.60 -6.26
C GLU A 13 20.20 2.66 -4.81
N ARG A 14 19.60 3.55 -4.02
CA ARG A 14 19.96 3.77 -2.61
C ARG A 14 18.75 4.05 -1.76
N ILE A 15 18.79 3.55 -0.54
CA ILE A 15 17.89 3.97 0.53
C ILE A 15 18.65 4.95 1.42
N HIS A 16 18.05 6.10 1.68
CA HIS A 16 18.62 7.12 2.54
C HIS A 16 17.90 7.16 3.89
N LEU A 17 18.68 7.33 4.96
CA LEU A 17 18.21 7.67 6.29
C LEU A 17 18.39 9.17 6.49
N LEU A 18 17.28 9.87 6.76
CA LEU A 18 17.27 11.28 7.11
C LEU A 18 16.79 11.44 8.55
N GLN A 19 17.46 12.27 9.34
CA GLN A 19 17.10 12.57 10.72
C GLN A 19 17.16 14.07 10.97
N ASP A 20 16.10 14.59 11.58
CA ASP A 20 16.04 15.90 12.20
C ASP A 20 16.26 15.67 13.70
N THR A 21 17.40 16.11 14.22
CA THR A 21 17.86 15.80 15.59
C THR A 21 17.50 16.88 16.59
N ASP A 22 17.19 18.09 16.13
CA ASP A 22 16.84 19.24 16.98
C ASP A 22 15.38 19.73 16.80
N ASP A 23 14.59 19.03 15.96
CA ASP A 23 13.17 19.30 15.69
C ASP A 23 12.92 20.68 15.04
N ASP A 24 13.89 21.18 14.25
CA ASP A 24 13.78 22.46 13.53
C ASP A 24 13.04 22.31 12.18
N GLY A 25 12.77 21.08 11.74
CA GLY A 25 12.11 20.74 10.48
C GLY A 25 13.07 20.59 9.31
N LYS A 26 14.37 20.49 9.58
CA LYS A 26 15.42 20.19 8.59
C LYS A 26 16.19 18.95 9.01
N ALA A 27 16.62 18.17 8.03
CA ALA A 27 17.43 17.00 8.32
C ALA A 27 18.89 17.43 8.62
N ASP A 28 19.38 17.14 9.84
CA ASP A 28 20.78 17.31 10.25
C ASP A 28 21.65 16.16 9.79
N VAL A 29 21.06 14.99 9.66
CA VAL A 29 21.73 13.77 9.25
C VAL A 29 21.11 13.26 7.96
N ALA A 30 21.97 13.02 6.96
CA ALA A 30 21.63 12.32 5.73
C ALA A 30 22.69 11.24 5.49
N LYS A 31 22.28 9.97 5.56
CA LYS A 31 23.16 8.81 5.37
C LYS A 31 22.58 7.89 4.31
N VAL A 32 23.43 7.15 3.63
CA VAL A 32 23.01 5.98 2.88
C VAL A 32 22.73 4.87 3.87
N PHE A 33 21.47 4.39 3.92
CA PHE A 33 21.05 3.26 4.73
C PHE A 33 21.38 1.92 4.05
N ALA A 34 21.14 1.84 2.74
CA ALA A 34 21.49 0.66 1.95
C ALA A 34 21.81 1.07 0.51
N GLU A 35 22.78 0.37 -0.10
CA GLU A 35 23.16 0.54 -1.50
C GLU A 35 23.68 -0.79 -2.08
N GLY A 36 24.02 -0.80 -3.37
CA GLY A 36 24.59 -1.98 -4.06
C GLY A 36 23.59 -2.70 -4.97
N PHE A 37 22.41 -2.13 -5.16
CA PHE A 37 21.34 -2.66 -6.02
C PHE A 37 21.51 -2.22 -7.48
N ASN A 38 22.68 -2.52 -8.06
CA ASN A 38 23.07 -2.11 -9.41
C ASN A 38 23.65 -3.25 -10.25
N GLN A 39 23.19 -4.47 -10.02
CA GLN A 39 23.55 -5.63 -10.85
C GLN A 39 22.73 -5.61 -12.16
N GLU A 40 23.17 -6.39 -13.15
CA GLU A 40 22.50 -6.46 -14.47
C GLU A 40 21.00 -6.77 -14.43
N VAL A 41 20.57 -7.46 -13.35
CA VAL A 41 19.18 -7.89 -13.16
C VAL A 41 18.41 -7.03 -12.17
N ASN A 42 19.10 -6.18 -11.41
CA ASN A 42 18.44 -5.30 -10.44
C ASN A 42 18.10 -3.97 -11.11
N GLY A 43 16.91 -3.50 -10.87
CA GLY A 43 16.42 -2.27 -11.46
C GLY A 43 15.61 -1.44 -10.47
N VAL A 44 14.79 -0.59 -10.97
CA VAL A 44 13.99 0.43 -10.28
C VAL A 44 13.55 0.04 -8.87
N MET A 45 13.92 0.87 -7.90
CA MET A 45 13.41 0.81 -6.53
C MET A 45 12.13 1.64 -6.43
N ALA A 46 11.05 1.05 -5.96
CA ALA A 46 9.75 1.69 -5.94
C ALA A 46 9.08 1.80 -4.57
N GLY A 47 9.39 0.93 -3.62
CA GLY A 47 8.76 0.94 -2.30
C GLY A 47 9.72 0.66 -1.16
N VAL A 48 9.51 1.32 -0.02
CA VAL A 48 10.27 1.09 1.22
C VAL A 48 9.30 1.06 2.39
N LEU A 49 9.39 0.04 3.22
CA LEU A 49 8.58 -0.14 4.43
C LEU A 49 9.45 -0.53 5.62
N PRO A 50 9.76 0.39 6.54
CA PRO A 50 10.35 0.03 7.82
C PRO A 50 9.30 -0.58 8.75
N TYR A 51 9.62 -1.75 9.32
CA TYR A 51 8.74 -2.43 10.27
C TYR A 51 9.51 -3.31 11.24
N ARG A 52 9.34 -3.07 12.54
CA ARG A 52 9.90 -3.86 13.66
C ARG A 52 11.40 -4.14 13.58
N GLY A 53 12.17 -3.15 13.13
CA GLY A 53 13.64 -3.23 13.02
C GLY A 53 14.16 -3.77 11.70
N ASP A 54 13.30 -4.27 10.84
CA ASP A 54 13.61 -4.60 9.45
C ASP A 54 13.15 -3.48 8.51
N VAL A 55 13.76 -3.37 7.35
CA VAL A 55 13.31 -2.52 6.24
C VAL A 55 13.06 -3.41 5.03
N PHE A 56 11.83 -3.42 4.54
CA PHE A 56 11.48 -4.11 3.30
C PHE A 56 11.55 -3.12 2.14
N ALA A 57 12.09 -3.56 1.00
CA ALA A 57 12.18 -2.74 -0.20
C ALA A 57 11.82 -3.54 -1.44
N THR A 58 11.04 -2.92 -2.34
CA THR A 58 10.78 -3.47 -3.66
C THR A 58 11.81 -2.93 -4.63
N ILE A 59 12.72 -3.82 -5.06
CA ILE A 59 13.80 -3.51 -6.00
C ILE A 59 13.76 -4.61 -7.06
N TYR A 60 13.20 -4.27 -8.22
CA TYR A 60 13.06 -5.23 -9.32
C TYR A 60 14.32 -6.08 -9.52
N PRO A 61 14.26 -7.42 -9.64
CA PRO A 61 13.04 -8.24 -9.69
C PRO A 61 12.64 -8.83 -8.32
N ASP A 62 13.07 -8.25 -7.22
CA ASP A 62 13.01 -8.85 -5.90
C ASP A 62 12.34 -7.94 -4.86
N VAL A 63 11.74 -8.55 -3.87
CA VAL A 63 11.49 -7.92 -2.58
C VAL A 63 12.69 -8.21 -1.68
N TRP A 64 13.29 -7.18 -1.13
CA TRP A 64 14.46 -7.25 -0.26
C TRP A 64 14.07 -7.06 1.20
N LYS A 65 14.82 -7.69 2.08
CA LYS A 65 14.79 -7.47 3.52
C LYS A 65 16.16 -6.99 3.98
N LEU A 66 16.17 -5.85 4.66
CA LEU A 66 17.35 -5.13 5.09
C LEU A 66 17.29 -4.96 6.59
N ASN A 67 18.41 -5.10 7.28
CA ASN A 67 18.49 -4.95 8.72
C ASN A 67 19.80 -4.28 9.12
N ASP A 68 19.69 -3.26 9.99
CA ASP A 68 20.80 -2.59 10.67
C ASP A 68 20.92 -3.23 12.06
N THR A 69 21.88 -4.17 12.22
CA THR A 69 21.98 -5.00 13.43
C THR A 69 22.78 -4.35 14.53
N ASP A 70 23.65 -3.40 14.21
CA ASP A 70 24.50 -2.65 15.18
C ASP A 70 24.01 -1.22 15.43
N GLN A 71 22.93 -0.80 14.75
CA GLN A 71 22.25 0.48 14.88
C GLN A 71 23.15 1.69 14.53
N ASP A 72 24.04 1.53 13.56
CA ASP A 72 24.89 2.60 13.06
C ASP A 72 24.24 3.44 11.96
N GLY A 73 23.07 3.02 11.47
CA GLY A 73 22.29 3.68 10.41
C GLY A 73 22.63 3.18 9.01
N TYR A 74 23.33 2.03 8.89
CA TYR A 74 23.59 1.32 7.65
C TYR A 74 23.13 -0.14 7.75
N ALA A 75 22.46 -0.66 6.74
CA ALA A 75 21.98 -2.04 6.72
C ALA A 75 23.14 -3.01 6.45
N ASP A 76 23.65 -3.64 7.53
CA ASP A 76 24.71 -4.62 7.44
C ASP A 76 24.23 -6.00 6.99
N LYS A 77 22.93 -6.26 6.99
CA LYS A 77 22.30 -7.42 6.38
C LYS A 77 21.36 -7.02 5.26
N GLN A 78 21.58 -7.57 4.09
CA GLN A 78 20.77 -7.36 2.90
C GLN A 78 20.48 -8.73 2.28
N GLU A 79 19.24 -9.17 2.28
CA GLU A 79 18.84 -10.47 1.74
C GLU A 79 17.64 -10.34 0.80
N VAL A 80 17.65 -11.18 -0.25
CA VAL A 80 16.47 -11.34 -1.11
C VAL A 80 15.38 -12.06 -0.31
N PHE A 81 14.29 -11.36 -0.05
CA PHE A 81 13.16 -11.87 0.71
C PHE A 81 12.23 -12.73 -0.17
N ILE A 82 11.89 -12.24 -1.37
CA ILE A 82 11.13 -12.98 -2.38
C ILE A 82 11.71 -12.64 -3.75
N HIS A 83 11.98 -13.67 -4.57
CA HIS A 83 12.61 -13.55 -5.88
C HIS A 83 11.63 -13.85 -7.01
N GLY A 84 11.76 -13.16 -8.16
CA GLY A 84 11.22 -13.61 -9.45
C GLY A 84 10.07 -12.78 -10.01
N PHE A 85 9.96 -11.50 -9.66
CA PHE A 85 8.91 -10.60 -10.18
C PHE A 85 9.23 -9.99 -11.55
N GLY A 86 10.29 -10.44 -12.20
CA GLY A 86 10.72 -9.96 -13.51
C GLY A 86 10.43 -10.96 -14.60
N VAL A 87 9.24 -10.97 -15.18
CA VAL A 87 8.92 -11.79 -16.35
C VAL A 87 9.45 -11.15 -17.62
N HIS A 88 9.38 -9.83 -17.71
CA HIS A 88 9.89 -9.02 -18.81
C HIS A 88 10.94 -8.05 -18.28
N ALA A 89 12.01 -7.82 -19.03
CA ALA A 89 12.96 -6.77 -18.71
C ALA A 89 12.27 -5.42 -18.90
N ALA A 90 11.98 -4.76 -17.80
CA ALA A 90 11.25 -3.52 -17.81
C ALA A 90 11.90 -2.53 -16.85
N PHE A 91 12.12 -1.34 -17.35
CA PHE A 91 12.57 -0.18 -16.59
C PHE A 91 11.59 0.97 -16.81
N ASP A 92 10.31 0.64 -16.83
CA ASP A 92 9.23 1.52 -17.22
C ASP A 92 8.26 1.84 -16.07
N GLY A 93 8.52 1.29 -14.88
CA GLY A 93 7.69 1.53 -13.71
C GLY A 93 6.43 0.66 -13.63
N HIS A 94 6.37 -0.44 -14.40
CA HIS A 94 5.28 -1.42 -14.35
C HIS A 94 5.70 -2.74 -13.69
N ASP A 95 6.56 -2.64 -12.68
CA ASP A 95 7.15 -3.76 -11.99
C ASP A 95 6.63 -3.88 -10.55
N LEU A 96 7.52 -4.17 -9.59
CA LEU A 96 7.20 -4.21 -8.17
C LEU A 96 6.97 -2.81 -7.61
N HIS A 97 5.89 -2.67 -6.84
CA HIS A 97 5.53 -1.44 -6.17
C HIS A 97 5.08 -1.70 -4.74
N GLY A 98 4.70 -0.63 -4.08
CA GLY A 98 4.02 -0.49 -2.81
C GLY A 98 4.31 -1.57 -1.80
N LEU A 99 4.42 -1.22 -0.56
CA LEU A 99 4.50 -2.16 0.55
C LEU A 99 3.59 -1.63 1.63
N THR A 100 2.69 -2.47 2.12
CA THR A 100 1.82 -2.10 3.24
C THR A 100 1.50 -3.32 4.11
N ILE A 101 1.03 -3.06 5.33
CA ILE A 101 0.63 -4.09 6.28
C ILE A 101 -0.88 -4.22 6.25
N GLY A 102 -1.37 -5.42 5.97
CA GLY A 102 -2.80 -5.70 6.02
C GLY A 102 -3.31 -5.88 7.45
N PRO A 103 -4.63 -5.70 7.66
CA PRO A 103 -5.24 -5.95 8.96
C PRO A 103 -5.20 -7.43 9.36
N ASP A 104 -4.99 -8.34 8.42
CA ASP A 104 -4.71 -9.77 8.63
C ASP A 104 -3.27 -10.04 9.12
N GLY A 105 -2.45 -9.00 9.30
CA GLY A 105 -1.06 -9.09 9.75
C GLY A 105 -0.08 -9.53 8.68
N LYS A 106 -0.48 -9.60 7.42
CA LYS A 106 0.40 -9.97 6.29
C LYS A 106 1.02 -8.75 5.62
N LEU A 107 2.14 -8.98 4.96
CA LEU A 107 2.79 -8.01 4.08
C LEU A 107 2.11 -8.05 2.71
N TYR A 108 1.64 -6.89 2.23
CA TYR A 108 1.05 -6.70 0.91
C TYR A 108 1.96 -5.86 0.03
N PHE A 109 1.99 -6.20 -1.25
CA PHE A 109 2.67 -5.44 -2.29
C PHE A 109 1.99 -5.65 -3.65
N SER A 110 2.32 -4.80 -4.61
CA SER A 110 1.74 -4.85 -5.94
C SER A 110 2.78 -5.11 -7.02
N VAL A 111 2.32 -5.62 -8.14
CA VAL A 111 3.10 -5.81 -9.36
C VAL A 111 2.28 -5.26 -10.52
N GLY A 112 2.90 -4.49 -11.40
CA GLY A 112 2.29 -4.00 -12.62
C GLY A 112 2.13 -5.08 -13.70
N ASP A 113 1.62 -4.70 -14.86
CA ASP A 113 1.23 -5.63 -15.95
C ASP A 113 2.41 -6.23 -16.73
N ASN A 114 3.65 -5.89 -16.38
CA ASN A 114 4.79 -6.72 -16.72
C ASN A 114 4.66 -8.12 -16.15
N GLY A 115 3.85 -8.25 -15.12
CA GLY A 115 3.47 -9.52 -14.55
C GLY A 115 4.57 -10.20 -13.75
N PHE A 116 4.31 -11.45 -13.37
CA PHE A 116 5.22 -12.21 -12.53
C PHE A 116 5.15 -13.72 -12.81
N SER A 117 6.26 -14.40 -12.49
CA SER A 117 6.35 -15.85 -12.50
C SER A 117 7.22 -16.28 -11.33
N VAL A 118 6.61 -16.42 -10.16
CA VAL A 118 7.27 -16.61 -8.87
C VAL A 118 7.00 -18.01 -8.33
N ARG A 119 8.06 -18.68 -7.87
CA ARG A 119 7.92 -19.92 -7.11
C ARG A 119 7.92 -19.59 -5.62
N THR A 120 6.84 -19.94 -4.95
CA THR A 120 6.73 -19.73 -3.50
C THR A 120 7.71 -20.62 -2.73
N ARG A 121 7.94 -20.35 -1.46
CA ARG A 121 8.77 -21.19 -0.59
C ARG A 121 8.26 -22.63 -0.49
N GLU A 122 6.95 -22.81 -0.60
CA GLU A 122 6.28 -24.13 -0.58
C GLU A 122 6.34 -24.82 -1.95
N GLY A 123 6.96 -24.21 -2.96
CA GLY A 123 7.16 -24.79 -4.31
C GLY A 123 6.01 -24.54 -5.28
N LYS A 124 4.94 -23.83 -4.90
CA LYS A 124 3.84 -23.45 -5.80
C LYS A 124 4.32 -22.39 -6.80
N LEU A 125 3.96 -22.55 -8.08
CA LEU A 125 4.22 -21.55 -9.11
C LEU A 125 3.03 -20.58 -9.21
N LEU A 126 3.30 -19.29 -9.01
CA LEU A 126 2.38 -18.21 -9.31
C LEU A 126 2.80 -17.61 -10.67
N HIS A 127 1.97 -17.76 -11.69
CA HIS A 127 2.33 -17.39 -13.07
C HIS A 127 1.26 -16.50 -13.70
N HIS A 128 1.56 -15.21 -13.80
CA HIS A 128 0.68 -14.18 -14.35
C HIS A 128 1.49 -13.19 -15.21
N PRO A 129 1.86 -13.56 -16.45
CA PRO A 129 2.86 -12.83 -17.23
C PRO A 129 2.35 -11.56 -17.91
N ASN A 130 1.04 -11.30 -17.97
CA ASN A 130 0.45 -10.19 -18.74
C ASN A 130 -0.67 -9.49 -17.95
N THR A 131 -0.54 -9.41 -16.65
CA THR A 131 -1.48 -8.72 -15.78
C THR A 131 -0.79 -8.31 -14.51
N GLY A 132 -1.11 -7.15 -14.03
CA GLY A 132 -0.72 -6.75 -12.68
C GLY A 132 -1.62 -7.38 -11.63
N GLY A 133 -1.17 -7.31 -10.41
CA GLY A 133 -1.88 -7.85 -9.26
C GLY A 133 -1.37 -7.34 -7.93
N VAL A 134 -2.13 -7.70 -6.90
CA VAL A 134 -1.76 -7.52 -5.51
C VAL A 134 -1.43 -8.89 -4.93
N LEU A 135 -0.30 -8.98 -4.25
CA LEU A 135 0.14 -10.19 -3.56
C LEU A 135 0.24 -9.92 -2.06
N ARG A 136 0.16 -11.00 -1.27
CA ARG A 136 0.43 -10.94 0.16
C ARG A 136 1.19 -12.18 0.63
N CYS A 137 1.96 -12.03 1.72
CA CYS A 137 2.69 -13.13 2.33
C CYS A 137 2.85 -12.91 3.84
N ASN A 138 3.28 -13.94 4.55
CA ASN A 138 3.72 -13.83 5.93
C ASN A 138 5.07 -13.07 6.02
N TRP A 139 5.42 -12.60 7.23
CA TRP A 139 6.67 -11.86 7.50
C TRP A 139 7.96 -12.68 7.33
N ASP A 140 7.86 -13.97 7.18
CA ASP A 140 8.96 -14.85 6.80
C ASP A 140 8.97 -15.20 5.31
N GLY A 141 8.06 -14.62 4.51
CA GLY A 141 7.90 -14.87 3.08
C GLY A 141 7.17 -16.18 2.74
N SER A 142 6.68 -16.91 3.74
CA SER A 142 5.83 -18.09 3.53
C SER A 142 4.41 -17.69 3.14
N ASN A 143 3.64 -18.65 2.61
CA ASN A 143 2.26 -18.45 2.19
C ASN A 143 2.09 -17.28 1.22
N LEU A 144 3.04 -17.10 0.31
CA LEU A 144 2.90 -16.11 -0.75
C LEU A 144 1.73 -16.49 -1.65
N GLU A 145 0.80 -15.58 -1.79
CA GLU A 145 -0.41 -15.78 -2.60
C GLU A 145 -0.79 -14.53 -3.38
N VAL A 146 -1.54 -14.73 -4.46
CA VAL A 146 -2.14 -13.66 -5.23
C VAL A 146 -3.45 -13.27 -4.57
N PHE A 147 -3.54 -12.02 -4.10
CA PHE A 147 -4.74 -11.47 -3.47
C PHE A 147 -5.77 -11.01 -4.51
N ALA A 148 -5.30 -10.30 -5.55
CA ALA A 148 -6.13 -9.82 -6.65
C ALA A 148 -5.33 -9.75 -7.95
N THR A 149 -6.02 -9.80 -9.09
CA THR A 149 -5.44 -9.73 -10.43
C THR A 149 -6.19 -8.76 -11.34
N GLY A 150 -5.77 -8.67 -12.60
CA GLY A 150 -6.47 -7.88 -13.60
C GLY A 150 -6.25 -6.39 -13.47
N LEU A 151 -5.22 -5.99 -12.77
CA LEU A 151 -4.79 -4.60 -12.62
C LEU A 151 -3.71 -4.28 -13.66
N ARG A 152 -3.60 -3.00 -14.03
CA ARG A 152 -2.54 -2.58 -14.94
C ARG A 152 -1.27 -2.19 -14.18
N ASN A 153 -1.36 -1.15 -13.36
CA ASN A 153 -0.17 -0.68 -12.65
C ASN A 153 -0.54 0.07 -11.36
N VAL A 154 -0.86 -0.71 -10.34
CA VAL A 154 -1.11 -0.19 -8.99
C VAL A 154 0.22 0.16 -8.34
N GLN A 155 0.42 1.43 -7.98
CA GLN A 155 1.66 1.92 -7.37
C GLN A 155 1.70 1.74 -5.85
N GLU A 156 0.62 2.11 -5.17
CA GLU A 156 0.53 2.07 -3.71
C GLU A 156 -0.82 1.53 -3.26
N LEU A 157 -0.84 0.97 -2.07
CA LEU A 157 -1.97 0.31 -1.44
C LEU A 157 -2.33 1.01 -0.13
N ALA A 158 -3.62 1.19 0.15
CA ALA A 158 -4.07 1.73 1.42
C ALA A 158 -5.29 1.00 1.95
N PHE A 159 -5.26 0.64 3.23
CA PHE A 159 -6.41 0.11 3.95
C PHE A 159 -7.13 1.25 4.68
N ASP A 160 -8.46 1.29 4.58
CA ASP A 160 -9.27 2.15 5.42
C ASP A 160 -9.33 1.66 6.87
N GLU A 161 -10.12 2.33 7.72
CA GLU A 161 -10.21 1.99 9.14
C GLU A 161 -10.90 0.65 9.44
N PHE A 162 -11.61 0.08 8.46
CA PHE A 162 -12.30 -1.22 8.56
C PHE A 162 -11.49 -2.38 7.97
N GLY A 163 -10.45 -2.08 7.21
CA GLY A 163 -9.61 -3.06 6.54
C GLY A 163 -10.00 -3.30 5.08
N ASN A 164 -10.79 -2.40 4.49
CA ASN A 164 -11.03 -2.41 3.04
C ASN A 164 -9.79 -1.91 2.31
N LEU A 165 -9.35 -2.66 1.30
CA LEU A 165 -8.17 -2.33 0.50
C LEU A 165 -8.55 -1.50 -0.72
N PHE A 166 -7.87 -0.38 -0.87
CA PHE A 166 -8.03 0.51 -2.02
C PHE A 166 -6.70 0.82 -2.69
N SER A 167 -6.79 1.19 -3.97
CA SER A 167 -5.68 1.74 -4.73
C SER A 167 -6.17 2.57 -5.90
N VAL A 168 -5.22 3.15 -6.63
CA VAL A 168 -5.46 3.76 -7.94
C VAL A 168 -4.69 2.98 -8.98
N ASP A 169 -5.41 2.48 -9.97
CA ASP A 169 -4.87 1.70 -11.07
C ASP A 169 -4.65 2.62 -12.27
N ASN A 170 -3.42 2.64 -12.75
CA ASN A 170 -2.99 3.50 -13.84
C ASN A 170 -3.72 3.16 -15.14
N ASP A 171 -4.07 4.16 -15.91
CA ASP A 171 -4.81 4.02 -17.17
C ASP A 171 -4.01 3.31 -18.27
N GLY A 172 -4.67 3.01 -19.39
CA GLY A 172 -4.06 2.40 -20.55
C GLY A 172 -3.37 3.39 -21.52
N ASP A 173 -3.13 4.63 -21.14
CA ASP A 173 -2.53 5.71 -21.97
C ASP A 173 -3.35 6.04 -23.21
N ILE A 174 -4.65 5.89 -23.18
CA ILE A 174 -5.54 6.31 -24.24
C ILE A 174 -6.34 7.56 -23.86
N ARG A 175 -6.67 8.36 -24.84
CA ARG A 175 -7.23 9.71 -24.63
C ARG A 175 -8.52 9.74 -23.79
N GLU A 176 -9.34 8.71 -23.85
CA GLU A 176 -10.66 8.66 -23.23
C GLU A 176 -10.67 7.86 -21.93
N GLU A 177 -9.63 7.09 -21.65
CA GLU A 177 -9.46 6.37 -20.41
C GLU A 177 -8.84 7.27 -19.33
N ARG A 178 -9.18 7.00 -18.09
CA ARG A 178 -8.66 7.69 -16.90
C ARG A 178 -8.11 6.69 -15.92
N GLU A 179 -7.34 7.19 -14.97
CA GLU A 179 -6.93 6.42 -13.80
C GLU A 179 -8.16 5.93 -13.04
N ARG A 180 -8.10 4.71 -12.51
CA ARG A 180 -9.21 4.10 -11.80
C ARG A 180 -8.94 4.05 -10.31
N PHE A 181 -9.82 4.63 -9.50
CA PHE A 181 -9.84 4.35 -8.06
C PHE A 181 -10.58 3.03 -7.84
N VAL A 182 -9.89 2.02 -7.32
CA VAL A 182 -10.40 0.65 -7.25
C VAL A 182 -10.49 0.15 -5.81
N TYR A 183 -11.61 -0.50 -5.50
CA TYR A 183 -11.80 -1.32 -4.32
C TYR A 183 -11.32 -2.74 -4.63
N ILE A 184 -10.32 -3.21 -3.91
CA ILE A 184 -9.64 -4.48 -4.17
C ILE A 184 -10.07 -5.50 -3.12
N THR A 185 -10.71 -6.56 -3.54
CA THR A 185 -11.14 -7.66 -2.67
C THR A 185 -10.38 -8.94 -2.97
N GLU A 186 -10.30 -9.84 -2.00
CA GLU A 186 -9.66 -11.14 -2.17
C GLU A 186 -10.30 -11.93 -3.31
N GLY A 187 -9.48 -12.39 -4.26
CA GLY A 187 -9.91 -13.13 -5.44
C GLY A 187 -10.51 -12.25 -6.54
N SER A 188 -10.52 -10.93 -6.39
CA SER A 188 -11.04 -10.04 -7.44
C SER A 188 -10.15 -10.01 -8.68
N ASP A 189 -10.77 -9.75 -9.81
CA ASP A 189 -10.16 -9.63 -11.12
C ASP A 189 -10.72 -8.39 -11.82
N SER A 190 -9.90 -7.38 -12.03
CA SER A 190 -10.29 -6.12 -12.67
C SER A 190 -10.20 -6.15 -14.21
N GLY A 191 -9.84 -7.28 -14.81
CA GLY A 191 -9.98 -7.56 -16.24
C GLY A 191 -8.79 -7.21 -17.12
N TRP A 192 -7.76 -6.50 -16.62
CA TRP A 192 -6.59 -6.19 -17.43
C TRP A 192 -5.74 -7.45 -17.68
N ARG A 193 -5.45 -7.73 -18.98
CA ARG A 193 -4.75 -8.94 -19.44
C ARG A 193 -3.68 -8.65 -20.49
N LEU A 194 -3.30 -7.41 -20.66
CA LEU A 194 -2.36 -7.00 -21.68
C LEU A 194 -1.15 -6.34 -21.02
N ASN A 195 0.03 -6.89 -21.25
CA ASN A 195 1.26 -6.20 -20.94
C ASN A 195 1.35 -4.94 -21.82
N TRP A 196 1.58 -3.79 -21.23
CA TRP A 196 1.60 -2.53 -21.96
C TRP A 196 2.67 -2.50 -23.06
N GLN A 197 3.78 -3.24 -22.94
CA GLN A 197 4.83 -3.36 -23.94
C GLN A 197 4.30 -3.96 -25.26
N PHE A 198 3.25 -4.76 -25.20
CA PHE A 198 2.62 -5.35 -26.38
C PHE A 198 1.43 -4.54 -26.88
N LYS A 199 1.10 -3.46 -26.21
CA LYS A 199 0.04 -2.55 -26.60
C LYS A 199 0.48 -1.76 -27.83
N LYS A 200 -0.21 -1.93 -28.95
CA LYS A 200 0.03 -1.08 -30.13
C LYS A 200 -0.38 0.36 -29.84
N GLY A 201 0.48 1.28 -30.24
CA GLY A 201 0.35 2.70 -29.91
C GLY A 201 1.11 3.11 -28.69
N GLY A 202 2.04 2.27 -28.21
CA GLY A 202 2.93 2.55 -27.08
C GLY A 202 3.65 3.88 -27.20
N TRP A 203 4.29 4.29 -26.15
CA TRP A 203 5.04 5.54 -26.06
C TRP A 203 6.34 5.50 -26.88
N PRO A 204 6.63 6.50 -27.73
CA PRO A 204 5.76 7.59 -28.14
C PRO A 204 4.75 7.12 -29.21
N ARG A 205 3.52 7.65 -29.16
CA ARG A 205 2.33 7.33 -29.97
C ARG A 205 2.51 7.42 -31.50
N GLN A 206 3.42 6.66 -32.10
CA GLN A 206 3.84 6.86 -33.49
C GLN A 206 3.36 5.81 -34.48
N THR A 207 2.55 4.84 -34.10
CA THR A 207 2.18 3.78 -35.04
C THR A 207 0.67 3.52 -35.03
N GLN A 208 0.16 3.62 -35.96
CA GLN A 208 -0.40 3.59 -37.25
C GLN A 208 -1.49 2.56 -37.54
N THR A 209 -1.54 1.42 -37.02
CA THR A 209 -2.65 0.47 -37.15
C THR A 209 -2.96 -0.12 -35.79
N PRO A 210 -4.15 0.18 -35.25
CA PRO A 210 -4.56 -0.46 -34.03
C PRO A 210 -4.78 -1.95 -34.30
N GLU A 211 -3.97 -2.82 -33.68
CA GLU A 211 -4.47 -4.19 -33.46
C GLU A 211 -5.59 -4.11 -32.44
N TYR A 212 -6.58 -4.96 -32.63
CA TYR A 212 -7.69 -5.11 -31.70
C TYR A 212 -7.18 -5.45 -30.31
N CYS A 213 -7.53 -4.63 -29.35
CA CYS A 213 -7.29 -4.86 -27.94
C CYS A 213 -8.64 -4.81 -27.21
N PRO A 214 -9.15 -5.94 -26.71
CA PRO A 214 -10.48 -5.98 -26.10
C PRO A 214 -10.71 -4.94 -25.03
N TRP A 215 -9.73 -4.70 -24.18
CA TRP A 215 -9.82 -3.68 -23.13
C TRP A 215 -10.14 -2.30 -23.70
N ILE A 216 -9.44 -1.91 -24.76
CA ILE A 216 -9.55 -0.59 -25.37
C ILE A 216 -10.74 -0.51 -26.32
N ASP A 217 -10.85 -1.47 -27.22
CA ASP A 217 -11.84 -1.43 -28.30
C ASP A 217 -13.26 -1.65 -27.81
N GLU A 218 -13.41 -2.47 -26.77
CA GLU A 218 -14.69 -2.75 -26.12
C GLU A 218 -14.94 -1.87 -24.87
N LYS A 219 -14.00 -0.99 -24.50
CA LYS A 219 -14.09 -0.12 -23.32
C LYS A 219 -14.48 -0.88 -22.05
N LEU A 220 -13.76 -1.96 -21.75
CA LEU A 220 -14.11 -2.89 -20.66
C LEU A 220 -14.08 -2.25 -19.27
N TRP A 221 -13.50 -1.05 -19.13
CA TRP A 221 -13.53 -0.24 -17.91
C TRP A 221 -14.87 0.47 -17.67
N LEU A 222 -15.78 0.48 -18.65
CA LEU A 222 -17.08 1.16 -18.56
C LEU A 222 -18.24 0.16 -18.53
N PRO A 223 -19.28 0.41 -17.74
CA PRO A 223 -20.55 -0.27 -17.91
C PRO A 223 -21.17 0.10 -19.25
N HIS A 224 -21.56 -0.86 -20.08
CA HIS A 224 -22.14 -0.61 -21.41
C HIS A 224 -23.64 -0.26 -21.34
N TRP A 225 -24.32 -0.61 -20.24
CA TRP A 225 -25.72 -0.26 -20.00
C TRP A 225 -26.04 -0.22 -18.51
N LYS A 226 -27.08 0.51 -18.14
CA LYS A 226 -27.54 0.61 -16.76
C LYS A 226 -27.98 -0.77 -16.23
N GLY A 227 -27.38 -1.18 -15.12
CA GLY A 227 -27.69 -2.48 -14.49
C GLY A 227 -26.94 -3.66 -15.08
N GLN A 228 -25.92 -3.42 -15.91
CA GLN A 228 -25.02 -4.48 -16.35
C GLN A 228 -24.38 -5.15 -15.14
N ALA A 229 -24.51 -6.48 -15.06
CA ALA A 229 -23.73 -7.26 -14.11
C ALA A 229 -22.25 -7.14 -14.48
N ALA A 230 -21.44 -6.68 -13.54
CA ALA A 230 -20.01 -6.54 -13.78
C ALA A 230 -19.37 -7.93 -13.91
N TYR A 231 -18.76 -8.24 -15.03
CA TYR A 231 -17.86 -9.38 -15.20
C TYR A 231 -16.42 -9.05 -14.86
N ILE A 232 -16.12 -7.77 -14.68
CA ILE A 232 -14.91 -7.23 -14.06
C ILE A 232 -15.33 -6.28 -12.94
N THR A 233 -14.47 -6.09 -11.94
CA THR A 233 -14.73 -5.13 -10.87
C THR A 233 -14.68 -3.72 -11.44
N PRO A 234 -15.81 -2.99 -11.50
CA PRO A 234 -15.82 -1.65 -12.08
C PRO A 234 -15.03 -0.69 -11.20
N PRO A 235 -14.39 0.32 -11.78
CA PRO A 235 -13.73 1.37 -11.01
C PRO A 235 -14.77 2.20 -10.26
N MET A 236 -14.41 2.68 -9.08
CA MET A 236 -15.27 3.53 -8.26
C MET A 236 -15.40 4.95 -8.83
N SER A 237 -14.31 5.47 -9.34
CA SER A 237 -14.18 6.81 -9.92
C SER A 237 -12.96 6.87 -10.83
N GLU A 238 -12.87 7.93 -11.61
CA GLU A 238 -11.75 8.15 -12.52
C GLU A 238 -10.94 9.35 -12.05
N PHE A 239 -9.63 9.17 -11.94
CA PHE A 239 -8.68 10.25 -11.66
C PHE A 239 -8.00 10.75 -12.93
N SER A 240 -7.21 11.80 -12.78
CA SER A 240 -6.71 12.51 -13.93
C SER A 240 -5.51 11.84 -14.59
N VAL A 241 -4.36 11.70 -13.95
CA VAL A 241 -3.13 11.18 -14.61
C VAL A 241 -2.09 10.76 -13.60
N GLY A 242 -1.46 9.59 -13.81
CA GLY A 242 -0.20 9.19 -13.21
C GLY A 242 -0.22 9.09 -11.68
N PRO A 243 -0.92 8.11 -11.11
CA PRO A 243 -0.97 7.90 -9.68
C PRO A 243 0.43 7.53 -9.14
N GLY A 244 0.74 8.03 -7.96
CA GLY A 244 1.94 7.73 -7.20
C GLY A 244 1.60 7.30 -5.78
N GLY A 245 2.19 7.99 -4.78
CA GLY A 245 1.93 7.73 -3.37
C GLY A 245 0.46 7.80 -3.01
N PHE A 246 0.00 6.83 -2.21
CA PHE A 246 -1.39 6.71 -1.81
C PHE A 246 -1.50 6.25 -0.35
N LYS A 247 -2.14 7.04 0.51
CA LYS A 247 -2.28 6.73 1.94
C LYS A 247 -3.63 7.15 2.49
N TYR A 248 -4.08 6.41 3.50
CA TYR A 248 -5.25 6.71 4.31
C TYR A 248 -4.84 7.42 5.60
N ASN A 249 -5.61 8.43 6.03
CA ASN A 249 -5.36 9.11 7.30
C ASN A 249 -5.57 8.13 8.46
N PRO A 250 -4.58 7.94 9.34
CA PRO A 250 -4.70 6.97 10.42
C PRO A 250 -5.75 7.31 11.49
N GLY A 251 -6.41 8.46 11.39
CA GLY A 251 -7.49 8.90 12.27
C GLY A 251 -7.13 10.03 13.24
N THR A 252 -5.85 10.26 13.49
CA THR A 252 -5.35 11.31 14.40
C THR A 252 -4.40 12.29 13.73
N ALA A 253 -4.07 12.06 12.46
CA ALA A 253 -3.21 12.92 11.66
C ALA A 253 -3.97 14.09 11.06
N LEU A 254 -3.29 15.22 10.88
CA LEU A 254 -3.87 16.47 10.39
C LEU A 254 -5.08 16.91 11.24
N ASN A 255 -5.89 17.85 10.74
CA ASN A 255 -7.10 18.28 11.46
C ASN A 255 -8.33 17.41 11.16
N GLY A 256 -9.43 17.63 11.90
CA GLY A 256 -10.64 16.82 11.82
C GLY A 256 -11.31 16.79 10.44
N ARG A 257 -11.04 17.78 9.55
CA ARG A 257 -11.52 17.78 8.16
C ARG A 257 -11.02 16.53 7.41
N TYR A 258 -9.76 16.16 7.66
CA TYR A 258 -9.07 15.08 6.95
C TYR A 258 -9.20 13.71 7.63
N LYS A 259 -9.97 13.60 8.70
CA LYS A 259 -10.31 12.30 9.26
C LYS A 259 -11.03 11.45 8.20
N ASN A 260 -10.65 10.20 8.09
CA ASN A 260 -11.18 9.23 7.11
C ASN A 260 -10.95 9.65 5.65
N SER A 261 -9.88 10.40 5.39
CA SER A 261 -9.51 10.81 4.03
C SER A 261 -8.39 9.96 3.47
N PHE A 262 -8.46 9.69 2.19
CA PHE A 262 -7.35 9.24 1.37
C PHE A 262 -6.60 10.42 0.79
N PHE A 263 -5.32 10.23 0.52
CA PHE A 263 -4.43 11.18 -0.13
C PHE A 263 -3.75 10.48 -1.29
N LEU A 264 -3.84 11.06 -2.48
CA LEU A 264 -3.28 10.55 -3.72
C LEU A 264 -2.30 11.57 -4.31
N CYS A 265 -1.08 11.15 -4.55
CA CYS A 265 -0.14 11.89 -5.38
C CYS A 265 -0.48 11.67 -6.86
N GLU A 266 -0.76 12.74 -7.58
CA GLU A 266 -0.91 12.76 -9.03
C GLU A 266 0.33 13.43 -9.62
N PHE A 267 1.37 12.64 -9.79
CA PHE A 267 2.74 13.06 -10.06
C PHE A 267 2.88 14.00 -11.28
N PRO A 268 2.37 13.66 -12.49
CA PRO A 268 2.58 14.49 -13.67
C PRO A 268 1.86 15.84 -13.64
N VAL A 269 0.76 15.93 -12.90
CA VAL A 269 -0.06 17.15 -12.79
C VAL A 269 0.25 17.96 -11.53
N GLN A 270 1.29 17.56 -10.79
CA GLN A 270 1.85 18.29 -9.65
C GLN A 270 0.84 18.60 -8.56
N LYS A 271 0.00 17.64 -8.21
CA LYS A 271 -0.98 17.82 -7.14
C LYS A 271 -1.06 16.59 -6.23
N VAL A 272 -1.51 16.82 -5.01
CA VAL A 272 -2.01 15.79 -4.11
C VAL A 272 -3.49 16.04 -3.92
N THR A 273 -4.31 15.05 -4.22
CA THR A 273 -5.76 15.10 -4.06
C THR A 273 -6.15 14.41 -2.76
N ALA A 274 -7.03 15.03 -1.97
CA ALA A 274 -7.67 14.41 -0.82
C ALA A 274 -9.14 14.12 -1.11
N PHE A 275 -9.63 12.97 -0.62
CA PHE A 275 -11.02 12.55 -0.78
C PHE A 275 -11.42 11.54 0.30
N LYS A 276 -12.72 11.26 0.39
CA LYS A 276 -13.28 10.23 1.27
C LYS A 276 -14.09 9.23 0.48
N THR A 277 -14.41 8.12 1.13
CA THR A 277 -15.32 7.11 0.59
C THR A 277 -16.58 7.00 1.44
N GLU A 278 -17.71 6.72 0.79
CA GLU A 278 -18.96 6.34 1.44
C GLU A 278 -19.47 5.02 0.84
N PRO A 279 -19.99 4.10 1.67
CA PRO A 279 -20.57 2.86 1.15
C PRO A 279 -21.70 3.11 0.14
N GLN A 280 -21.71 2.33 -0.93
CA GLN A 280 -22.74 2.34 -1.96
C GLN A 280 -23.06 0.91 -2.41
N GLY A 281 -24.00 0.26 -1.73
CA GLY A 281 -24.28 -1.17 -1.95
C GLY A 281 -23.06 -2.02 -1.54
N ALA A 282 -22.56 -2.86 -2.46
CA ALA A 282 -21.35 -3.65 -2.27
C ALA A 282 -20.05 -2.89 -2.62
N TYR A 283 -20.17 -1.64 -2.97
CA TYR A 283 -19.08 -0.75 -3.38
C TYR A 283 -19.02 0.49 -2.52
N PHE A 284 -18.09 1.36 -2.88
CA PHE A 284 -17.95 2.68 -2.31
C PHE A 284 -18.06 3.74 -3.42
N LYS A 285 -18.52 4.92 -3.09
CA LYS A 285 -18.39 6.11 -3.93
C LYS A 285 -17.36 7.05 -3.31
N MET A 286 -16.65 7.76 -4.17
CA MET A 286 -15.75 8.83 -3.77
C MET A 286 -16.54 10.09 -3.48
N VAL A 287 -16.22 10.78 -2.39
CA VAL A 287 -16.84 12.03 -1.97
C VAL A 287 -15.80 13.01 -1.44
N ASP A 288 -16.16 14.28 -1.33
CA ASP A 288 -15.31 15.37 -0.79
C ASP A 288 -13.93 15.47 -1.48
N GLU A 289 -13.87 15.19 -2.79
CA GLU A 289 -12.65 15.32 -3.58
C GLU A 289 -12.23 16.78 -3.70
N HIS A 290 -10.97 17.06 -3.38
CA HIS A 290 -10.39 18.40 -3.56
C HIS A 290 -8.87 18.34 -3.63
N ILE A 291 -8.26 19.37 -4.21
CA ILE A 291 -6.81 19.52 -4.22
C ILE A 291 -6.33 19.87 -2.80
N PHE A 292 -5.47 18.99 -2.24
CA PHE A 292 -4.85 19.19 -0.94
C PHE A 292 -3.51 19.95 -1.05
N LEU A 293 -2.65 19.58 -1.99
CA LEU A 293 -1.42 20.29 -2.33
C LEU A 293 -1.32 20.50 -3.84
N PHE A 294 -0.67 21.57 -4.24
CA PHE A 294 -0.44 21.90 -5.64
C PHE A 294 0.97 22.47 -5.86
N GLY A 295 1.54 22.20 -7.04
CA GLY A 295 2.86 22.71 -7.43
C GLY A 295 4.03 21.82 -6.99
N MET A 296 3.76 20.59 -6.58
CA MET A 296 4.75 19.58 -6.18
C MET A 296 4.62 18.34 -7.07
N MET A 297 5.71 17.85 -7.63
CA MET A 297 5.76 16.54 -8.28
C MET A 297 5.90 15.45 -7.20
N ALA A 298 4.86 15.32 -6.38
CA ALA A 298 4.84 14.38 -5.26
C ALA A 298 4.82 12.93 -5.76
N SER A 299 5.83 12.15 -5.42
CA SER A 299 5.97 10.75 -5.82
C SER A 299 5.51 9.78 -4.74
N ALA A 300 5.69 10.14 -3.46
CA ALA A 300 5.27 9.30 -2.32
C ALA A 300 4.81 10.18 -1.15
N ILE A 301 3.95 9.60 -0.31
CA ILE A 301 3.47 10.23 0.93
C ILE A 301 3.40 9.19 2.05
N ASN A 302 3.64 9.63 3.29
CA ASN A 302 3.39 8.79 4.47
C ASN A 302 3.13 9.64 5.72
N PHE A 303 2.39 9.08 6.68
CA PHE A 303 2.15 9.71 7.98
C PHE A 303 3.19 9.28 9.01
N SER A 304 3.83 10.25 9.63
CA SER A 304 4.74 10.02 10.75
C SER A 304 4.01 9.57 12.02
N PRO A 305 4.71 9.03 13.03
CA PRO A 305 4.10 8.68 14.31
C PRO A 305 3.38 9.85 14.99
N ASP A 306 3.85 11.08 14.83
CA ASP A 306 3.23 12.27 15.39
C ASP A 306 2.06 12.82 14.58
N GLY A 307 1.74 12.19 13.43
CA GLY A 307 0.60 12.56 12.57
C GLY A 307 0.89 13.64 11.54
N SER A 308 2.14 14.08 11.38
CA SER A 308 2.55 14.93 10.26
C SER A 308 2.58 14.12 8.97
N LEU A 309 2.29 14.74 7.84
CA LEU A 309 2.38 14.11 6.52
C LEU A 309 3.72 14.42 5.87
N TYR A 310 4.49 13.39 5.57
CA TYR A 310 5.71 13.50 4.81
C TYR A 310 5.43 13.28 3.33
N VAL A 311 5.97 14.15 2.47
CA VAL A 311 5.79 14.14 1.02
C VAL A 311 7.16 14.10 0.36
N ALA A 312 7.42 13.03 -0.39
CA ALA A 312 8.60 12.96 -1.25
C ALA A 312 8.29 13.69 -2.57
N ASN A 313 9.12 14.64 -2.92
CA ASN A 313 8.95 15.48 -4.09
C ASN A 313 10.13 15.32 -5.04
N TRP A 314 9.85 15.20 -6.30
CA TRP A 314 10.82 15.22 -7.37
C TRP A 314 11.14 16.67 -7.73
N ASP A 315 12.32 17.15 -7.35
CA ASP A 315 12.74 18.52 -7.58
C ASP A 315 13.35 18.67 -8.98
N GLY A 316 12.53 18.93 -9.95
CA GLY A 316 13.00 19.13 -11.29
C GLY A 316 11.90 19.05 -12.33
N LYS A 317 12.33 18.93 -13.57
CA LYS A 317 11.45 18.64 -14.70
C LYS A 317 11.41 17.13 -14.89
N TRP A 318 10.56 16.64 -15.73
CA TRP A 318 10.37 15.23 -16.08
C TRP A 318 11.67 14.43 -16.39
N GLN A 319 12.80 15.10 -16.57
CA GLN A 319 14.10 14.47 -16.78
C GLN A 319 14.76 14.13 -15.43
N PRO A 320 15.40 12.96 -15.30
CA PRO A 320 16.20 12.62 -14.11
C PRO A 320 17.30 13.68 -13.90
N ASN A 321 17.38 14.22 -12.69
CA ASN A 321 18.33 15.26 -12.31
C ASN A 321 19.01 15.00 -10.98
N GLU A 322 18.76 13.83 -10.39
CA GLU A 322 19.28 13.41 -9.07
C GLU A 322 18.89 14.36 -7.92
N LEU A 323 17.87 15.16 -8.11
CA LEU A 323 17.35 16.07 -7.11
C LEU A 323 16.01 15.61 -6.59
N GLY A 324 15.86 15.65 -5.28
CA GLY A 324 14.62 15.35 -4.58
C GLY A 324 14.60 16.01 -3.22
N SER A 325 13.41 16.22 -2.69
CA SER A 325 13.21 16.78 -1.36
C SER A 325 12.12 16.02 -0.60
N ILE A 326 12.21 16.04 0.71
CA ILE A 326 11.16 15.56 1.60
C ILE A 326 10.56 16.78 2.30
N TRP A 327 9.25 16.93 2.16
CA TRP A 327 8.49 18.02 2.78
C TRP A 327 7.63 17.48 3.92
N VAL A 328 7.52 18.27 4.98
CA VAL A 328 6.61 18.01 6.09
C VAL A 328 5.41 18.94 5.99
N VAL A 329 4.24 18.36 5.92
CA VAL A 329 2.95 19.08 5.86
C VAL A 329 2.18 18.80 7.13
N ASP A 330 1.78 19.84 7.84
CA ASP A 330 1.05 19.69 9.10
C ASP A 330 0.12 20.89 9.37
N ASP A 331 -0.82 20.70 10.28
CA ASP A 331 -1.68 21.77 10.81
C ASP A 331 -1.05 22.33 12.10
N PRO A 332 -0.57 23.60 12.08
CA PRO A 332 0.03 24.21 13.25
C PRO A 332 -0.86 24.24 14.50
N ALA A 333 -2.19 24.24 14.32
CA ALA A 333 -3.14 24.29 15.42
C ALA A 333 -3.18 23.02 16.26
N ILE A 334 -2.83 21.87 15.66
CA ILE A 334 -2.90 20.57 16.34
C ILE A 334 -1.56 19.83 16.41
N ARG A 335 -0.52 20.31 15.72
CA ARG A 335 0.81 19.69 15.65
C ARG A 335 1.34 19.30 17.05
N ARG A 336 1.11 20.14 18.06
CA ARG A 336 1.57 19.94 19.45
C ARG A 336 0.47 19.50 20.40
N SER A 337 -0.65 18.95 19.89
CA SER A 337 -1.74 18.48 20.74
C SER A 337 -1.30 17.28 21.58
N GLU A 338 -1.81 17.22 22.83
CA GLU A 338 -1.52 16.11 23.74
C GLU A 338 -1.87 14.75 23.16
N LYS A 339 -2.97 14.67 22.40
CA LYS A 339 -3.39 13.47 21.72
C LYS A 339 -2.33 12.95 20.73
N ARG A 340 -1.77 13.82 19.90
CA ARG A 340 -0.73 13.44 18.92
C ARG A 340 0.56 13.01 19.60
N LYS A 341 0.95 13.66 20.72
CA LYS A 341 2.08 13.23 21.52
C LYS A 341 1.88 11.82 22.08
N GLN A 342 0.71 11.54 22.67
CA GLN A 342 0.39 10.22 23.18
C GLN A 342 0.41 9.15 22.09
N VAL A 343 -0.10 9.46 20.90
CA VAL A 343 -0.04 8.55 19.74
C VAL A 343 1.41 8.27 19.35
N ALA A 344 2.24 9.31 19.24
CA ALA A 344 3.64 9.17 18.90
C ALA A 344 4.43 8.34 19.94
N GLU A 345 4.17 8.59 21.24
CA GLU A 345 4.77 7.82 22.33
C GLU A 345 4.37 6.34 22.28
N LEU A 346 3.08 6.05 22.09
CA LEU A 346 2.59 4.68 21.94
C LEU A 346 3.22 3.98 20.74
N LEU A 347 3.25 4.61 19.56
CA LEU A 347 3.83 4.01 18.36
C LEU A 347 5.35 3.76 18.46
N ARG A 348 6.07 4.57 19.27
CA ARG A 348 7.47 4.33 19.59
C ARG A 348 7.68 3.30 20.69
N SER A 349 6.63 2.96 21.44
CA SER A 349 6.73 2.00 22.54
C SER A 349 6.83 0.56 22.03
N ASN A 350 7.35 -0.33 22.87
CA ASN A 350 7.34 -1.75 22.58
C ASN A 350 6.01 -2.38 23.07
N PHE A 351 5.11 -2.68 22.13
CA PHE A 351 3.81 -3.28 22.43
C PHE A 351 3.90 -4.62 23.17
N ALA A 352 5.00 -5.37 22.99
CA ALA A 352 5.24 -6.61 23.73
C ALA A 352 5.41 -6.40 25.27
N ARG A 353 5.62 -5.18 25.73
CA ARG A 353 5.75 -4.86 27.15
C ARG A 353 4.44 -4.41 27.80
N HIS A 354 3.40 -4.15 27.04
CA HIS A 354 2.11 -3.73 27.57
C HIS A 354 1.31 -4.94 28.11
N ALA A 355 0.53 -4.71 29.18
CA ALA A 355 -0.36 -5.72 29.71
C ALA A 355 -1.52 -5.99 28.73
N ASP A 356 -2.04 -7.24 28.72
CA ASP A 356 -3.12 -7.65 27.83
C ASP A 356 -4.37 -6.76 27.97
N ALA A 357 -4.74 -6.39 29.21
CA ALA A 357 -5.87 -5.50 29.48
C ALA A 357 -5.70 -4.11 28.82
N PHE A 358 -4.48 -3.60 28.75
CA PHE A 358 -4.20 -2.34 28.09
C PHE A 358 -4.24 -2.49 26.57
N LEU A 359 -3.68 -3.56 26.01
CA LEU A 359 -3.78 -3.87 24.58
C LEU A 359 -5.23 -4.00 24.12
N ILE A 360 -6.11 -4.64 24.92
CA ILE A 360 -7.54 -4.72 24.63
C ILE A 360 -8.18 -3.33 24.58
N GLN A 361 -7.82 -2.41 25.49
CA GLN A 361 -8.29 -1.03 25.44
C GLN A 361 -7.83 -0.31 24.18
N LEU A 362 -6.59 -0.57 23.72
CA LEU A 362 -6.02 0.03 22.53
C LEU A 362 -6.71 -0.40 21.23
N LEU A 363 -7.44 -1.53 21.20
CA LEU A 363 -8.29 -1.90 20.05
C LEU A 363 -9.36 -0.84 19.74
N ALA A 364 -9.72 0.00 20.71
CA ALA A 364 -10.67 1.10 20.57
C ALA A 364 -10.01 2.48 20.37
N ASN A 365 -8.71 2.53 20.14
CA ASN A 365 -7.96 3.78 19.92
C ASN A 365 -8.44 4.48 18.65
N GLU A 366 -8.32 5.80 18.60
CA GLU A 366 -8.69 6.55 17.40
C GLU A 366 -7.70 6.37 16.25
N ASP A 367 -6.42 6.13 16.55
CA ASP A 367 -5.39 5.89 15.56
C ASP A 367 -5.37 4.43 15.11
N GLN A 368 -5.53 4.21 13.81
CA GLN A 368 -5.55 2.88 13.20
C GLN A 368 -4.25 2.10 13.45
N ARG A 369 -3.09 2.77 13.42
CA ARG A 369 -1.77 2.14 13.61
C ARG A 369 -1.65 1.55 15.01
N ILE A 370 -2.19 2.23 16.02
CA ILE A 370 -2.23 1.74 17.40
C ILE A 370 -3.17 0.54 17.53
N ARG A 371 -4.35 0.59 16.90
CA ARG A 371 -5.29 -0.55 16.88
C ARG A 371 -4.65 -1.79 16.25
N LEU A 372 -3.95 -1.61 15.12
CA LEU A 372 -3.26 -2.69 14.41
C LEU A 372 -2.15 -3.31 15.27
N GLU A 373 -1.27 -2.49 15.87
CA GLU A 373 -0.19 -3.02 16.71
C GLU A 373 -0.72 -3.76 17.95
N ALA A 374 -1.79 -3.25 18.57
CA ALA A 374 -2.45 -3.92 19.70
C ALA A 374 -3.07 -5.27 19.28
N GLN A 375 -3.76 -5.29 18.15
CA GLN A 375 -4.34 -6.49 17.55
C GLN A 375 -3.25 -7.54 17.24
N PHE A 376 -2.17 -7.15 16.55
CA PHE A 376 -1.07 -8.04 16.19
C PHE A 376 -0.39 -8.62 17.43
N GLU A 377 -0.22 -7.81 18.46
CA GLU A 377 0.39 -8.29 19.70
C GLU A 377 -0.54 -9.26 20.48
N LEU A 378 -1.84 -8.99 20.53
CA LEU A 378 -2.82 -9.91 21.11
C LEU A 378 -2.89 -11.22 20.35
N ALA A 379 -2.86 -11.19 19.02
CA ALA A 379 -2.80 -12.38 18.18
C ALA A 379 -1.49 -13.16 18.41
N ARG A 380 -0.34 -12.48 18.44
CA ARG A 380 0.95 -13.10 18.74
C ARG A 380 0.99 -13.82 20.10
N ARG A 381 0.26 -13.28 21.09
CA ARG A 381 0.11 -13.89 22.43
C ARG A 381 -0.99 -14.96 22.51
N ASP A 382 -1.64 -15.28 21.40
CA ASP A 382 -2.73 -16.25 21.32
C ASP A 382 -3.92 -15.92 22.26
N LYS A 383 -4.34 -14.63 22.31
CA LYS A 383 -5.41 -14.12 23.14
C LYS A 383 -6.80 -14.32 22.53
N PHE A 384 -7.11 -15.56 22.16
CA PHE A 384 -8.36 -15.93 21.51
C PHE A 384 -9.62 -15.54 22.30
N GLU A 385 -9.68 -15.89 23.59
CA GLU A 385 -10.87 -15.66 24.42
C GLU A 385 -11.13 -14.16 24.65
N GLU A 386 -10.06 -13.40 24.85
CA GLU A 386 -10.15 -11.96 25.04
C GLU A 386 -10.62 -11.26 23.75
N LEU A 387 -10.08 -11.64 22.59
CA LEU A 387 -10.51 -11.12 21.29
C LEU A 387 -11.97 -11.51 21.00
N LEU A 388 -12.35 -12.78 21.26
CA LEU A 388 -13.72 -13.25 21.09
C LEU A 388 -14.71 -12.48 21.97
N LYS A 389 -14.34 -12.17 23.20
CA LYS A 389 -15.14 -11.36 24.12
C LYS A 389 -15.37 -9.95 23.59
N VAL A 390 -14.34 -9.31 23.02
CA VAL A 390 -14.48 -7.96 22.42
C VAL A 390 -15.34 -8.03 21.16
N ALA A 391 -15.08 -8.97 20.25
CA ALA A 391 -15.82 -9.12 19.00
C ALA A 391 -17.32 -9.36 19.24
N SER A 392 -17.66 -10.18 20.26
CA SER A 392 -19.05 -10.56 20.59
C SER A 392 -19.81 -9.50 21.38
N ASN A 393 -19.15 -8.47 21.91
CA ASN A 393 -19.79 -7.48 22.75
C ASN A 393 -20.45 -6.36 21.93
N PRO A 394 -21.79 -6.31 21.80
CA PRO A 394 -22.48 -5.30 21.01
C PRO A 394 -22.33 -3.87 21.57
N ASN A 395 -21.89 -3.74 22.83
CA ASN A 395 -21.64 -2.45 23.47
C ASN A 395 -20.19 -1.97 23.31
N ALA A 396 -19.29 -2.78 22.75
CA ALA A 396 -17.93 -2.34 22.44
C ALA A 396 -17.95 -1.39 21.23
N LYS A 397 -16.94 -0.52 21.14
CA LYS A 397 -16.80 0.35 19.96
C LYS A 397 -16.66 -0.52 18.69
N GLN A 398 -17.32 -0.11 17.60
CA GLN A 398 -17.33 -0.82 16.32
C GLN A 398 -15.91 -1.20 15.87
N LEU A 399 -14.99 -0.23 15.80
CA LEU A 399 -13.60 -0.48 15.38
C LEU A 399 -12.85 -1.46 16.31
N ALA A 400 -13.15 -1.46 17.61
CA ALA A 400 -12.57 -2.48 18.52
C ALA A 400 -13.05 -3.88 18.16
N ARG A 401 -14.31 -4.04 17.80
CA ARG A 401 -14.90 -5.31 17.36
C ARG A 401 -14.31 -5.77 16.02
N VAL A 402 -14.17 -4.84 15.06
CA VAL A 402 -13.52 -5.11 13.76
C VAL A 402 -12.10 -5.60 13.97
N HIS A 403 -11.28 -4.89 14.74
CA HIS A 403 -9.91 -5.32 15.02
C HIS A 403 -9.83 -6.63 15.82
N ALA A 404 -10.78 -6.88 16.70
CA ALA A 404 -10.86 -8.17 17.40
C ALA A 404 -11.17 -9.33 16.43
N LEU A 405 -12.04 -9.13 15.42
CA LEU A 405 -12.32 -10.12 14.37
C LEU A 405 -11.10 -10.38 13.50
N TRP A 406 -10.38 -9.32 13.06
CA TRP A 406 -9.12 -9.48 12.35
C TRP A 406 -8.08 -10.24 13.16
N GLY A 407 -7.97 -9.95 14.47
CA GLY A 407 -7.09 -10.68 15.38
C GLY A 407 -7.46 -12.16 15.53
N LEU A 408 -8.75 -12.48 15.57
CA LEU A 408 -9.24 -13.87 15.57
C LEU A 408 -8.89 -14.58 14.26
N GLY A 409 -9.00 -13.89 13.12
CA GLY A 409 -8.61 -14.40 11.81
C GLY A 409 -7.12 -14.80 11.75
N GLN A 410 -6.25 -14.00 12.36
CA GLN A 410 -4.82 -14.31 12.46
C GLN A 410 -4.49 -15.59 13.28
N LEU A 411 -5.39 -15.98 14.16
CA LEU A 411 -5.24 -17.19 15.00
C LEU A 411 -5.77 -18.46 14.34
N GLU A 412 -6.44 -18.34 13.20
CA GLU A 412 -7.08 -19.49 12.54
C GLU A 412 -6.10 -20.59 12.13
N ASP A 413 -4.88 -20.25 11.79
CA ASP A 413 -3.90 -21.23 11.30
C ASP A 413 -3.27 -22.07 12.43
N ASN A 414 -3.40 -21.67 13.69
CA ASN A 414 -2.59 -22.22 14.79
C ASN A 414 -3.34 -23.06 15.84
N SER A 415 -4.66 -23.24 15.79
CA SER A 415 -5.36 -23.90 16.90
C SER A 415 -6.41 -24.94 16.52
N GLN A 416 -6.50 -26.02 17.33
CA GLN A 416 -7.61 -27.00 17.34
C GLN A 416 -8.88 -26.45 18.01
N ARG A 417 -8.99 -25.15 18.26
CA ARG A 417 -10.10 -24.49 18.95
C ARG A 417 -11.37 -24.47 18.10
N ASP A 418 -12.51 -24.33 18.74
CA ASP A 418 -13.80 -24.22 18.04
C ASP A 418 -13.93 -22.85 17.35
N LYS A 419 -13.28 -22.74 16.20
CA LYS A 419 -13.31 -21.57 15.30
C LYS A 419 -14.71 -21.28 14.73
N ARG A 420 -15.68 -22.21 14.89
CA ARG A 420 -17.03 -22.05 14.34
C ARG A 420 -17.76 -20.86 14.97
N LEU A 421 -17.48 -20.54 16.23
CA LEU A 421 -18.11 -19.40 16.89
C LEU A 421 -17.59 -18.09 16.28
N ALA A 422 -16.27 -17.92 16.17
CA ALA A 422 -15.66 -16.73 15.57
C ALA A 422 -16.14 -16.51 14.13
N ARG A 423 -16.28 -17.60 13.35
CA ARG A 423 -16.79 -17.55 11.97
C ARG A 423 -18.29 -17.25 11.86
N ARG A 424 -19.07 -17.55 12.89
CA ARG A 424 -20.53 -17.32 12.89
C ARG A 424 -20.93 -15.93 13.37
N LEU A 425 -20.13 -15.33 14.23
CA LEU A 425 -20.41 -13.99 14.77
C LEU A 425 -20.73 -12.95 13.71
N PRO A 426 -19.93 -12.81 12.64
CA PRO A 426 -20.21 -11.81 11.60
C PRO A 426 -21.59 -11.97 10.96
N PHE A 427 -22.02 -13.21 10.66
CA PHE A 427 -23.24 -13.46 9.90
C PHE A 427 -24.54 -13.13 10.65
N THR A 428 -24.48 -12.95 11.96
CA THR A 428 -25.66 -12.70 12.80
C THR A 428 -25.68 -11.31 13.42
N ASP A 429 -24.64 -10.53 13.21
CA ASP A 429 -24.53 -9.20 13.80
C ASP A 429 -25.48 -8.19 13.14
N SER A 430 -25.99 -7.25 13.95
CA SER A 430 -26.82 -6.16 13.47
C SER A 430 -26.01 -5.08 12.73
N ASP A 431 -24.74 -4.95 13.06
CA ASP A 431 -23.81 -4.02 12.44
C ASP A 431 -23.28 -4.60 11.13
N PHE A 432 -23.47 -3.87 10.03
CA PHE A 432 -23.10 -4.36 8.71
C PHE A 432 -21.58 -4.41 8.48
N GLU A 433 -20.80 -3.56 9.16
CA GLU A 433 -19.33 -3.58 9.11
C GLU A 433 -18.74 -4.78 9.91
N ILE A 434 -19.52 -5.36 10.79
CA ILE A 434 -19.15 -6.59 11.52
C ILE A 434 -19.52 -7.83 10.70
N ARG A 435 -20.54 -7.75 9.84
CA ARG A 435 -20.96 -8.83 8.93
C ARG A 435 -20.06 -8.99 7.74
#